data_f55df67768c5f2aaa461bd8c122868c3
#
_entry.id   f55df67768c5f2aaa461bd8c122868c3
#
_cell.length_a   1.000
_cell.length_b   1.000
_cell.length_c   1.000
_cell.angle_alpha   90.00
_cell.angle_beta   90.00
_cell.angle_gamma   90.00
#
_symmetry.space_group_name_H-M   'P 1'
#
loop_
_entity.id
_entity.type
_entity.pdbx_description
1 polymer ?
#
loop_
_entity_poly.entity_id
_entity_poly.type
_entity_poly.pdbx_seq_one_letter_code
_entity_poly.pdbx_strand_id
1 'polypeptide(L)'
;MKIRLLKIFAAVAVLLSFGSCSLLKVSVDTGNPPLPASEANTRMMTRGFYYDLADEIARTADSVAAASSEIPVRIRAIRWKMQATRAAVTAVMQSNPDVALIDTWLLCVRMDSAFRRLPDSLLFAGQTPLVRKVVARLDKKAEHLASTLLAPEKFALMQEFVGNYMQANPVTGSQFTPVNTTLPWIEFLQSKGVETQYNVGSISDVIADLGDRFGGQSEQMVNSIGWSKDIFELQMQQDSVRNRLTRQLDSLERNFDRIVTVMEHLPQIADYMGKSLNTEVAALIETLNGAVDNAFADLDRQRAELQGYISVSYTHLRAHET
;
A
#
# COMPACT_ATOMS: atom_id res chain seq x y z
N MET A 1 69.90 14.64 3.30
CA MET A 1 69.34 13.27 3.37
C MET A 1 68.00 13.21 4.14
N LYS A 2 67.84 13.86 5.27
CA LYS A 2 66.59 13.83 6.10
C LYS A 2 65.32 14.34 5.42
N ILE A 3 65.43 15.41 4.57
CA ILE A 3 64.24 15.98 3.89
C ILE A 3 63.70 15.09 2.76
N ARG A 4 64.52 14.29 2.10
CA ARG A 4 64.08 13.31 1.08
C ARG A 4 63.37 12.12 1.70
N LEU A 5 63.85 11.64 2.86
CA LEU A 5 63.13 10.57 3.61
C LEU A 5 61.76 11.02 4.10
N LEU A 6 61.64 12.25 4.57
CA LEU A 6 60.34 12.79 5.03
C LEU A 6 59.30 12.90 3.90
N LYS A 7 59.75 13.28 2.70
CA LYS A 7 58.84 13.34 1.52
C LYS A 7 58.43 11.94 1.04
N ILE A 8 59.30 10.94 1.15
CA ILE A 8 58.94 9.55 0.81
C ILE A 8 57.95 9.00 1.84
N PHE A 9 58.14 9.29 3.12
CA PHE A 9 57.22 8.85 4.18
C PHE A 9 55.83 9.51 4.05
N ALA A 10 55.78 10.79 3.69
CA ALA A 10 54.52 11.49 3.43
C ALA A 10 53.80 10.93 2.20
N ALA A 11 54.52 10.61 1.13
CA ALA A 11 53.95 10.01 -0.08
C ALA A 11 53.40 8.59 0.17
N VAL A 12 54.07 7.77 0.97
CA VAL A 12 53.61 6.42 1.35
C VAL A 12 52.40 6.50 2.29
N ALA A 13 52.35 7.47 3.21
CA ALA A 13 51.17 7.69 4.08
C ALA A 13 49.92 8.11 3.30
N VAL A 14 50.07 8.94 2.26
CA VAL A 14 48.98 9.33 1.36
C VAL A 14 48.51 8.16 0.50
N LEU A 15 49.40 7.30 0.02
CA LEU A 15 49.05 6.10 -0.76
C LEU A 15 48.34 5.03 0.09
N LEU A 16 48.64 4.95 1.39
CA LEU A 16 47.97 4.03 2.31
C LEU A 16 46.57 4.51 2.73
N SER A 17 46.29 5.82 2.63
CA SER A 17 44.94 6.36 2.92
C SER A 17 43.93 6.16 1.79
N PHE A 18 44.36 5.84 0.57
CA PHE A 18 43.44 5.51 -0.54
C PHE A 18 43.05 4.03 -0.63
N GLY A 19 43.64 3.16 0.18
CA GLY A 19 43.36 1.72 0.19
C GLY A 19 42.24 1.28 1.15
N SER A 20 41.60 2.21 1.88
CA SER A 20 40.67 1.85 2.97
C SER A 20 39.19 2.11 2.68
N CYS A 21 38.77 2.01 1.41
CA CYS A 21 37.37 1.81 1.08
C CYS A 21 37.09 0.33 0.81
N SER A 22 37.38 -0.54 1.78
CA SER A 22 36.67 -1.80 1.83
C SER A 22 35.25 -1.46 2.36
N LEU A 23 34.29 -1.35 1.46
CA LEU A 23 32.89 -1.54 1.77
C LEU A 23 32.79 -2.83 2.61
N LEU A 24 32.67 -2.69 3.90
CA LEU A 24 32.28 -3.79 4.79
C LEU A 24 30.93 -4.27 4.28
N LYS A 25 30.96 -5.27 3.41
CA LYS A 25 29.78 -6.04 3.04
C LYS A 25 29.45 -6.88 4.26
N VAL A 26 28.71 -6.31 5.22
CA VAL A 26 28.12 -7.09 6.30
C VAL A 26 27.01 -7.91 5.65
N SER A 27 27.35 -9.11 5.18
CA SER A 27 26.33 -10.09 4.82
C SER A 27 25.94 -10.78 6.12
N VAL A 28 24.79 -10.40 6.65
CA VAL A 28 24.14 -11.17 7.71
C VAL A 28 23.55 -12.39 7.03
N ASP A 29 24.17 -13.55 7.25
CA ASP A 29 23.69 -14.82 6.71
C ASP A 29 22.49 -15.29 7.54
N THR A 30 21.30 -15.23 6.96
CA THR A 30 20.04 -15.69 7.57
C THR A 30 19.72 -17.14 7.26
N GLY A 31 20.58 -17.80 6.49
CA GLY A 31 20.28 -19.10 5.89
C GLY A 31 19.30 -19.03 4.70
N ASN A 32 18.70 -17.88 4.44
CA ASN A 32 17.86 -17.66 3.26
C ASN A 32 18.62 -16.86 2.20
N PRO A 33 18.65 -17.32 0.94
CA PRO A 33 19.27 -16.58 -0.14
C PRO A 33 18.51 -15.26 -0.39
N PRO A 34 19.20 -14.22 -0.89
CA PRO A 34 18.54 -13.00 -1.36
C PRO A 34 17.48 -13.33 -2.40
N LEU A 35 16.50 -12.44 -2.54
CA LEU A 35 15.51 -12.56 -3.62
C LEU A 35 16.22 -12.61 -4.98
N PRO A 36 15.78 -13.48 -5.89
CA PRO A 36 16.24 -13.44 -7.28
C PRO A 36 16.05 -12.04 -7.88
N ALA A 37 16.97 -11.61 -8.74
CA ALA A 37 16.93 -10.27 -9.33
C ALA A 37 15.59 -9.97 -10.05
N SER A 38 14.98 -10.96 -10.68
CA SER A 38 13.65 -10.83 -11.32
C SER A 38 12.55 -10.53 -10.30
N GLU A 39 12.56 -11.22 -9.16
CA GLU A 39 11.56 -11.02 -8.10
C GLU A 39 11.77 -9.68 -7.39
N ALA A 40 13.03 -9.31 -7.11
CA ALA A 40 13.37 -8.00 -6.57
C ALA A 40 12.94 -6.86 -7.51
N ASN A 41 13.13 -7.03 -8.82
CA ASN A 41 12.67 -6.07 -9.83
C ASN A 41 11.13 -6.00 -9.88
N THR A 42 10.44 -7.15 -9.86
CA THR A 42 8.97 -7.19 -9.80
C THR A 42 8.46 -6.44 -8.57
N ARG A 43 9.04 -6.68 -7.38
CA ARG A 43 8.69 -5.96 -6.15
C ARG A 43 8.87 -4.44 -6.31
N MET A 44 10.04 -4.02 -6.77
CA MET A 44 10.36 -2.60 -6.93
C MET A 44 9.43 -1.90 -7.92
N MET A 45 9.18 -2.50 -9.08
CA MET A 45 8.35 -1.92 -10.12
C MET A 45 6.87 -1.89 -9.74
N THR A 46 6.37 -2.92 -9.04
CA THR A 46 5.01 -2.94 -8.52
C THR A 46 4.81 -1.85 -7.46
N ARG A 47 5.77 -1.64 -6.57
CA ARG A 47 5.74 -0.53 -5.60
C ARG A 47 5.83 0.84 -6.28
N GLY A 48 6.67 0.98 -7.30
CA GLY A 48 6.72 2.19 -8.11
C GLY A 48 5.40 2.52 -8.77
N PHE A 49 4.69 1.51 -9.27
CA PHE A 49 3.38 1.67 -9.88
C PHE A 49 2.30 2.18 -8.89
N TYR A 50 2.44 1.91 -7.60
CA TYR A 50 1.54 2.45 -6.57
C TYR A 50 1.43 3.97 -6.64
N TYR A 51 2.54 4.68 -6.78
CA TYR A 51 2.53 6.13 -6.81
C TYR A 51 1.76 6.68 -8.02
N ASP A 52 1.94 6.06 -9.19
CA ASP A 52 1.16 6.39 -10.39
C ASP A 52 -0.33 6.14 -10.19
N LEU A 53 -0.66 4.97 -9.63
CA LEU A 53 -2.03 4.54 -9.37
C LEU A 53 -2.73 5.46 -8.37
N ALA A 54 -2.09 5.71 -7.23
CA ALA A 54 -2.62 6.56 -6.16
C ALA A 54 -2.82 8.00 -6.62
N ASP A 55 -1.88 8.56 -7.35
CA ASP A 55 -1.92 9.92 -7.88
C ASP A 55 -3.03 10.08 -8.96
N GLU A 56 -3.16 9.14 -9.90
CA GLU A 56 -4.25 9.17 -10.88
C GLU A 56 -5.63 9.09 -10.22
N ILE A 57 -5.78 8.22 -9.22
CA ILE A 57 -7.03 8.10 -8.45
C ILE A 57 -7.31 9.40 -7.69
N ALA A 58 -6.32 9.93 -6.97
CA ALA A 58 -6.49 11.14 -6.16
C ALA A 58 -6.88 12.32 -7.03
N ARG A 59 -6.12 12.61 -8.09
CA ARG A 59 -6.43 13.71 -9.02
C ARG A 59 -7.79 13.57 -9.68
N THR A 60 -8.18 12.36 -10.05
CA THR A 60 -9.49 12.13 -10.67
C THR A 60 -10.60 12.38 -9.68
N ALA A 61 -10.49 11.86 -8.46
CA ALA A 61 -11.49 12.06 -7.41
C ALA A 61 -11.62 13.53 -7.03
N ASP A 62 -10.49 14.26 -6.93
CA ASP A 62 -10.49 15.70 -6.64
C ASP A 62 -11.13 16.50 -7.78
N SER A 63 -10.88 16.12 -9.03
CA SER A 63 -11.54 16.72 -10.19
C SER A 63 -13.05 16.50 -10.17
N VAL A 64 -13.50 15.28 -9.82
CA VAL A 64 -14.92 14.95 -9.66
C VAL A 64 -15.56 15.78 -8.54
N ALA A 65 -14.87 15.87 -7.38
CA ALA A 65 -15.36 16.63 -6.24
C ALA A 65 -15.44 18.13 -6.54
N ALA A 66 -14.47 18.68 -7.26
CA ALA A 66 -14.46 20.09 -7.65
C ALA A 66 -15.52 20.43 -8.70
N ALA A 67 -15.81 19.52 -9.63
CA ALA A 67 -16.79 19.71 -10.71
C ALA A 67 -18.25 19.53 -10.28
N SER A 68 -18.50 18.97 -9.08
CA SER A 68 -19.86 18.70 -8.61
C SER A 68 -20.27 19.66 -7.50
N SER A 69 -21.47 20.24 -7.65
CA SER A 69 -22.13 20.98 -6.57
C SER A 69 -22.86 20.04 -5.59
N GLU A 70 -23.09 18.77 -5.96
CA GLU A 70 -23.80 17.80 -5.15
C GLU A 70 -22.90 17.21 -4.06
N ILE A 71 -23.19 17.51 -2.80
CA ILE A 71 -22.43 16.99 -1.65
C ILE A 71 -22.32 15.46 -1.65
N PRO A 72 -23.38 14.67 -1.96
CA PRO A 72 -23.26 13.21 -2.04
C PRO A 72 -22.26 12.74 -3.10
N VAL A 73 -22.14 13.42 -4.24
CA VAL A 73 -21.16 13.09 -5.29
C VAL A 73 -19.74 13.38 -4.79
N ARG A 74 -19.53 14.54 -4.17
CA ARG A 74 -18.23 14.93 -3.58
C ARG A 74 -17.79 13.92 -2.53
N ILE A 75 -18.69 13.53 -1.62
CA ILE A 75 -18.39 12.52 -0.59
C ILE A 75 -18.06 11.17 -1.23
N ARG A 76 -18.78 10.73 -2.27
CA ARG A 76 -18.46 9.47 -2.98
C ARG A 76 -17.09 9.51 -3.63
N ALA A 77 -16.69 10.63 -4.23
CA ALA A 77 -15.38 10.80 -4.84
C ALA A 77 -14.27 10.69 -3.79
N ILE A 78 -14.39 11.36 -2.66
CA ILE A 78 -13.42 11.29 -1.57
C ILE A 78 -13.35 9.87 -0.98
N ARG A 79 -14.49 9.20 -0.78
CA ARG A 79 -14.53 7.80 -0.32
C ARG A 79 -13.85 6.85 -1.30
N TRP A 80 -14.09 7.01 -2.60
CA TRP A 80 -13.40 6.21 -3.61
C TRP A 80 -11.89 6.44 -3.53
N LYS A 81 -11.43 7.68 -3.46
CA LYS A 81 -10.02 8.03 -3.28
C LYS A 81 -9.42 7.29 -2.07
N MET A 82 -10.04 7.39 -0.91
CA MET A 82 -9.59 6.73 0.32
C MET A 82 -9.51 5.22 0.20
N GLN A 83 -10.58 4.59 -0.30
CA GLN A 83 -10.66 3.12 -0.36
C GLN A 83 -9.71 2.55 -1.41
N ALA A 84 -9.65 3.16 -2.58
CA ALA A 84 -8.81 2.67 -3.67
C ALA A 84 -7.31 2.85 -3.38
N THR A 85 -6.88 3.99 -2.81
CA THR A 85 -5.47 4.19 -2.45
C THR A 85 -5.04 3.30 -1.29
N ARG A 86 -5.93 3.06 -0.32
CA ARG A 86 -5.67 2.10 0.75
C ARG A 86 -5.56 0.67 0.21
N ALA A 87 -6.47 0.25 -0.64
CA ALA A 87 -6.39 -1.07 -1.25
C ALA A 87 -5.13 -1.21 -2.10
N ALA A 88 -4.71 -0.14 -2.79
CA ALA A 88 -3.49 -0.12 -3.58
C ALA A 88 -2.23 -0.30 -2.72
N VAL A 89 -2.07 0.45 -1.63
CA VAL A 89 -0.90 0.28 -0.75
C VAL A 89 -0.87 -1.11 -0.13
N THR A 90 -2.01 -1.65 0.27
CA THR A 90 -2.08 -3.02 0.81
C THR A 90 -1.68 -4.07 -0.24
N ALA A 91 -2.11 -3.89 -1.49
CA ALA A 91 -1.78 -4.81 -2.58
C ALA A 91 -0.27 -4.81 -2.90
N VAL A 92 0.31 -3.62 -3.14
CA VAL A 92 1.73 -3.50 -3.55
C VAL A 92 2.71 -3.88 -2.45
N MET A 93 2.27 -3.84 -1.18
CA MET A 93 3.10 -4.15 -0.02
C MET A 93 3.02 -5.63 0.42
N GLN A 94 2.44 -6.51 -0.39
CA GLN A 94 2.54 -7.95 -0.16
C GLN A 94 4.01 -8.40 -0.20
N SER A 95 4.40 -9.30 0.71
CA SER A 95 5.80 -9.78 0.80
C SER A 95 6.22 -10.57 -0.43
N ASN A 96 5.31 -11.37 -0.99
CA ASN A 96 5.56 -12.10 -2.22
C ASN A 96 5.35 -11.17 -3.44
N PRO A 97 6.38 -10.99 -4.29
CA PRO A 97 6.30 -10.08 -5.43
C PRO A 97 5.21 -10.44 -6.45
N ASP A 98 4.94 -11.72 -6.66
CA ASP A 98 3.90 -12.18 -7.58
C ASP A 98 2.51 -11.83 -7.03
N VAL A 99 2.30 -12.09 -5.73
CA VAL A 99 1.05 -11.75 -5.05
C VAL A 99 0.83 -10.24 -5.04
N ALA A 100 1.88 -9.45 -4.79
CA ALA A 100 1.80 -8.00 -4.87
C ALA A 100 1.34 -7.52 -6.25
N LEU A 101 1.89 -8.10 -7.30
CA LEU A 101 1.53 -7.78 -8.68
C LEU A 101 0.10 -8.22 -9.02
N ILE A 102 -0.30 -9.44 -8.61
CA ILE A 102 -1.66 -9.98 -8.79
C ILE A 102 -2.70 -9.12 -8.07
N ASP A 103 -2.49 -8.84 -6.78
CA ASP A 103 -3.44 -8.08 -5.97
C ASP A 103 -3.60 -6.65 -6.49
N THR A 104 -2.51 -6.05 -6.99
CA THR A 104 -2.52 -4.74 -7.64
C THR A 104 -3.30 -4.75 -8.95
N TRP A 105 -3.07 -5.75 -9.80
CA TRP A 105 -3.82 -5.89 -11.04
C TRP A 105 -5.29 -6.19 -10.78
N LEU A 106 -5.60 -7.09 -9.85
CA LEU A 106 -6.97 -7.37 -9.43
C LEU A 106 -7.70 -6.13 -8.92
N LEU A 107 -7.03 -5.24 -8.18
CA LEU A 107 -7.64 -3.97 -7.76
C LEU A 107 -8.07 -3.14 -8.97
N CYS A 108 -7.22 -3.02 -9.99
CA CYS A 108 -7.50 -2.26 -11.21
C CYS A 108 -8.67 -2.89 -12.00
N VAL A 109 -8.64 -4.20 -12.24
CA VAL A 109 -9.71 -4.95 -12.93
C VAL A 109 -11.04 -4.82 -12.19
N ARG A 110 -11.02 -4.93 -10.86
CA ARG A 110 -12.23 -4.80 -10.02
C ARG A 110 -12.83 -3.41 -10.08
N MET A 111 -12.01 -2.36 -10.06
CA MET A 111 -12.47 -0.98 -10.24
C MET A 111 -13.11 -0.77 -11.62
N ASP A 112 -12.44 -1.21 -12.68
CA ASP A 112 -12.97 -1.09 -14.05
C ASP A 112 -14.29 -1.85 -14.21
N SER A 113 -14.33 -3.11 -13.75
CA SER A 113 -15.54 -3.93 -13.77
C SER A 113 -16.71 -3.32 -13.01
N ALA A 114 -16.47 -2.80 -11.80
CA ALA A 114 -17.49 -2.17 -10.97
C ALA A 114 -18.05 -0.91 -11.65
N PHE A 115 -17.18 -0.05 -12.15
CA PHE A 115 -17.61 1.23 -12.71
C PHE A 115 -18.25 1.10 -14.09
N ARG A 116 -18.00 0.02 -14.82
CA ARG A 116 -18.77 -0.31 -16.05
C ARG A 116 -20.18 -0.78 -15.75
N ARG A 117 -20.38 -1.53 -14.66
CA ARG A 117 -21.69 -2.14 -14.35
C ARG A 117 -22.64 -1.22 -13.62
N LEU A 118 -22.11 -0.35 -12.76
CA LEU A 118 -22.94 0.50 -11.93
C LEU A 118 -23.48 1.70 -12.72
N PRO A 119 -24.74 2.10 -12.49
CA PRO A 119 -25.32 3.28 -13.11
C PRO A 119 -24.67 4.56 -12.60
N ASP A 120 -24.64 5.60 -13.41
CA ASP A 120 -23.98 6.87 -13.13
C ASP A 120 -24.52 7.55 -11.86
N SER A 121 -25.81 7.38 -11.57
CA SER A 121 -26.46 7.92 -10.36
C SER A 121 -25.92 7.33 -9.05
N LEU A 122 -25.44 6.08 -9.08
CA LEU A 122 -24.79 5.43 -7.94
C LEU A 122 -23.28 5.71 -7.87
N LEU A 123 -22.71 6.27 -8.92
CA LEU A 123 -21.29 6.63 -9.01
C LEU A 123 -21.11 8.14 -8.85
N PHE A 124 -20.69 8.82 -9.88
CA PHE A 124 -20.27 10.22 -9.85
C PHE A 124 -21.14 11.10 -10.75
N ALA A 125 -22.38 10.67 -11.00
CA ALA A 125 -23.34 11.36 -11.88
C ALA A 125 -22.69 11.74 -13.23
N GLY A 126 -22.80 12.96 -13.67
CA GLY A 126 -22.22 13.43 -14.94
C GLY A 126 -20.70 13.31 -15.07
N GLN A 127 -19.97 13.07 -13.97
CA GLN A 127 -18.51 12.87 -13.99
C GLN A 127 -18.09 11.40 -14.14
N THR A 128 -19.03 10.46 -14.12
CA THR A 128 -18.76 9.02 -14.24
C THR A 128 -17.97 8.65 -15.50
N PRO A 129 -18.20 9.22 -16.70
CA PRO A 129 -17.41 8.91 -17.89
C PRO A 129 -15.92 9.20 -17.74
N LEU A 130 -15.54 10.28 -17.03
CA LEU A 130 -14.14 10.59 -16.73
C LEU A 130 -13.52 9.48 -15.90
N VAL A 131 -14.20 9.07 -14.83
CA VAL A 131 -13.69 8.03 -13.92
C VAL A 131 -13.57 6.69 -14.63
N ARG A 132 -14.57 6.29 -15.44
CA ARG A 132 -14.50 5.06 -16.25
C ARG A 132 -13.29 5.04 -17.18
N LYS A 133 -12.99 6.16 -17.83
CA LYS A 133 -11.81 6.27 -18.69
C LYS A 133 -10.51 6.09 -17.92
N VAL A 134 -10.42 6.63 -16.71
CA VAL A 134 -9.23 6.52 -15.87
C VAL A 134 -9.04 5.09 -15.38
N VAL A 135 -10.07 4.47 -14.79
CA VAL A 135 -9.93 3.10 -14.27
C VAL A 135 -9.65 2.07 -15.36
N ALA A 136 -10.23 2.23 -16.56
CA ALA A 136 -9.91 1.39 -17.71
C ALA A 136 -8.44 1.55 -18.17
N ARG A 137 -7.88 2.75 -18.05
CA ARG A 137 -6.46 2.99 -18.33
C ARG A 137 -5.57 2.37 -17.26
N LEU A 138 -5.94 2.47 -15.99
CA LEU A 138 -5.21 1.87 -14.88
C LEU A 138 -5.17 0.34 -14.99
N ASP A 139 -6.27 -0.29 -15.38
CA ASP A 139 -6.33 -1.73 -15.65
C ASP A 139 -5.34 -2.14 -16.73
N LYS A 140 -5.34 -1.44 -17.87
CA LYS A 140 -4.37 -1.71 -18.96
C LYS A 140 -2.92 -1.45 -18.54
N LYS A 141 -2.66 -0.44 -17.71
CA LYS A 141 -1.32 -0.18 -17.18
C LYS A 141 -0.85 -1.33 -16.27
N ALA A 142 -1.72 -1.85 -15.40
CA ALA A 142 -1.40 -2.98 -14.53
C ALA A 142 -1.13 -4.27 -15.32
N GLU A 143 -1.96 -4.57 -16.33
CA GLU A 143 -1.74 -5.68 -17.26
C GLU A 143 -0.41 -5.54 -18.01
N HIS A 144 -0.13 -4.35 -18.54
CA HIS A 144 1.12 -4.08 -19.25
C HIS A 144 2.34 -4.23 -18.32
N LEU A 145 2.24 -3.75 -17.07
CA LEU A 145 3.29 -3.95 -16.08
C LEU A 145 3.57 -5.44 -15.86
N ALA A 146 2.53 -6.25 -15.66
CA ALA A 146 2.68 -7.70 -15.49
C ALA A 146 3.31 -8.36 -16.71
N SER A 147 2.87 -8.03 -17.93
CA SER A 147 3.42 -8.57 -19.18
C SER A 147 4.87 -8.16 -19.44
N THR A 148 5.31 -7.02 -18.90
CA THR A 148 6.69 -6.54 -19.03
C THR A 148 7.64 -7.18 -18.03
N LEU A 149 7.16 -7.46 -16.81
CA LEU A 149 7.99 -7.97 -15.72
C LEU A 149 8.15 -9.49 -15.73
N LEU A 150 7.18 -10.20 -16.28
CA LEU A 150 7.14 -11.66 -16.21
C LEU A 150 7.53 -12.31 -17.54
N ALA A 151 8.12 -13.51 -17.43
CA ALA A 151 8.28 -14.37 -18.59
C ALA A 151 6.90 -14.73 -19.19
N PRO A 152 6.78 -14.94 -20.51
CA PRO A 152 5.50 -15.15 -21.19
C PRO A 152 4.65 -16.26 -20.57
N GLU A 153 5.26 -17.35 -20.14
CA GLU A 153 4.57 -18.50 -19.53
C GLU A 153 3.99 -18.14 -18.17
N LYS A 154 4.76 -17.41 -17.35
CA LYS A 154 4.31 -16.94 -16.02
C LYS A 154 3.24 -15.87 -16.14
N PHE A 155 3.35 -14.98 -17.12
CA PHE A 155 2.33 -13.99 -17.42
C PHE A 155 1.00 -14.66 -17.83
N ALA A 156 1.05 -15.68 -18.70
CA ALA A 156 -0.15 -16.40 -19.11
C ALA A 156 -0.85 -17.08 -17.93
N LEU A 157 -0.11 -17.70 -17.02
CA LEU A 157 -0.66 -18.28 -15.79
C LEU A 157 -1.30 -17.20 -14.90
N MET A 158 -0.65 -16.06 -14.73
CA MET A 158 -1.18 -14.96 -13.93
C MET A 158 -2.45 -14.38 -14.56
N GLN A 159 -2.48 -14.19 -15.87
CA GLN A 159 -3.65 -13.72 -16.60
C GLN A 159 -4.83 -14.68 -16.47
N GLU A 160 -4.59 -16.01 -16.59
CA GLU A 160 -5.61 -17.04 -16.36
C GLU A 160 -6.14 -16.97 -14.92
N PHE A 161 -5.23 -16.85 -13.93
CA PHE A 161 -5.61 -16.74 -12.53
C PHE A 161 -6.49 -15.52 -12.27
N VAL A 162 -6.08 -14.34 -12.74
CA VAL A 162 -6.85 -13.09 -12.57
C VAL A 162 -8.24 -13.24 -13.19
N GLY A 163 -8.35 -13.83 -14.38
CA GLY A 163 -9.63 -14.11 -15.03
C GLY A 163 -10.53 -15.03 -14.21
N ASN A 164 -9.99 -16.14 -13.74
CA ASN A 164 -10.71 -17.13 -12.90
C ASN A 164 -11.14 -16.50 -11.57
N TYR A 165 -10.26 -15.72 -10.93
CA TYR A 165 -10.56 -15.05 -9.67
C TYR A 165 -11.73 -14.07 -9.83
N MET A 166 -11.75 -13.26 -10.90
CA MET A 166 -12.82 -12.32 -11.18
C MET A 166 -14.16 -13.00 -11.48
N GLN A 167 -14.14 -14.19 -12.11
CA GLN A 167 -15.35 -14.97 -12.33
C GLN A 167 -15.91 -15.55 -11.03
N ALA A 168 -15.05 -16.06 -10.16
CA ALA A 168 -15.42 -16.61 -8.86
C ALA A 168 -15.83 -15.53 -7.84
N ASN A 169 -15.28 -14.32 -7.97
CA ASN A 169 -15.48 -13.21 -7.02
C ASN A 169 -16.04 -11.95 -7.74
N PRO A 170 -17.27 -11.99 -8.23
CA PRO A 170 -17.86 -10.84 -8.93
C PRO A 170 -17.98 -9.62 -8.01
N VAL A 171 -17.62 -8.45 -8.54
CA VAL A 171 -17.75 -7.19 -7.80
C VAL A 171 -19.21 -6.74 -7.82
N THR A 172 -19.81 -6.57 -6.64
CA THR A 172 -21.24 -6.21 -6.48
C THR A 172 -21.48 -4.74 -6.16
N GLY A 173 -20.43 -3.97 -5.87
CA GLY A 173 -20.56 -2.55 -5.47
C GLY A 173 -19.33 -1.72 -5.83
N SER A 174 -19.33 -0.48 -5.36
CA SER A 174 -18.21 0.48 -5.55
C SER A 174 -17.25 0.54 -4.35
N GLN A 175 -17.32 -0.43 -3.45
CA GLN A 175 -16.40 -0.54 -2.33
C GLN A 175 -15.23 -1.47 -2.70
N PHE A 176 -14.02 -0.96 -2.54
CA PHE A 176 -12.79 -1.67 -2.87
C PHE A 176 -12.05 -2.02 -1.59
N THR A 177 -12.31 -3.23 -1.10
CA THR A 177 -11.53 -3.82 -0.01
C THR A 177 -10.27 -4.47 -0.56
N PRO A 178 -9.14 -4.40 0.15
CA PRO A 178 -7.95 -5.16 -0.22
C PRO A 178 -8.26 -6.65 -0.36
N VAL A 179 -7.63 -7.30 -1.29
CA VAL A 179 -7.64 -8.75 -1.44
C VAL A 179 -6.28 -9.31 -1.00
N ASN A 180 -6.23 -10.57 -0.64
CA ASN A 180 -5.00 -11.30 -0.43
C ASN A 180 -5.12 -12.63 -1.17
N THR A 181 -4.40 -12.74 -2.27
CA THR A 181 -4.45 -13.92 -3.14
C THR A 181 -3.33 -14.92 -2.85
N THR A 182 -2.61 -14.80 -1.74
CA THR A 182 -1.48 -15.69 -1.42
C THR A 182 -1.85 -17.15 -1.50
N LEU A 183 -2.86 -17.60 -0.75
CA LEU A 183 -3.30 -18.98 -0.77
C LEU A 183 -3.95 -19.39 -2.09
N PRO A 184 -4.93 -18.61 -2.64
CA PRO A 184 -5.52 -18.92 -3.94
C PRO A 184 -4.49 -19.04 -5.08
N TRP A 185 -3.45 -18.20 -5.09
CA TRP A 185 -2.39 -18.27 -6.09
C TRP A 185 -1.55 -19.52 -5.96
N ILE A 186 -1.16 -19.90 -4.74
CA ILE A 186 -0.41 -21.13 -4.47
C ILE A 186 -1.23 -22.36 -4.92
N GLU A 187 -2.50 -22.43 -4.54
CA GLU A 187 -3.39 -23.54 -4.93
C GLU A 187 -3.57 -23.63 -6.45
N PHE A 188 -3.68 -22.48 -7.11
CA PHE A 188 -3.75 -22.43 -8.57
C PHE A 188 -2.47 -22.96 -9.22
N LEU A 189 -1.28 -22.52 -8.78
CA LEU A 189 0.00 -23.01 -9.30
C LEU A 189 0.17 -24.52 -9.09
N GLN A 190 -0.17 -25.02 -7.90
CA GLN A 190 -0.15 -26.46 -7.61
C GLN A 190 -1.08 -27.23 -8.55
N SER A 191 -2.28 -26.71 -8.85
CA SER A 191 -3.21 -27.32 -9.81
C SER A 191 -2.64 -27.39 -11.23
N LYS A 192 -1.68 -26.52 -11.56
CA LYS A 192 -0.94 -26.51 -12.83
C LYS A 192 0.34 -27.34 -12.81
N GLY A 193 0.64 -28.01 -11.68
CA GLY A 193 1.88 -28.78 -11.50
C GLY A 193 3.14 -27.93 -11.35
N VAL A 194 2.99 -26.65 -10.97
CA VAL A 194 4.12 -25.76 -10.72
C VAL A 194 4.51 -25.85 -9.24
N GLU A 195 5.76 -26.25 -8.98
CA GLU A 195 6.31 -26.22 -7.62
C GLU A 195 6.47 -24.76 -7.15
N THR A 196 5.98 -24.49 -5.95
CA THR A 196 6.09 -23.17 -5.33
C THR A 196 7.04 -23.25 -4.14
N GLN A 197 8.13 -22.49 -4.20
CA GLN A 197 8.98 -22.22 -3.03
C GLN A 197 8.68 -20.82 -2.53
N TYR A 198 8.28 -20.70 -1.27
CA TYR A 198 8.06 -19.40 -0.65
C TYR A 198 9.37 -18.88 -0.11
N ASN A 199 9.98 -17.92 -0.81
CA ASN A 199 11.20 -17.25 -0.38
C ASN A 199 10.87 -15.79 0.00
N VAL A 200 11.12 -15.41 1.25
CA VAL A 200 10.95 -14.03 1.74
C VAL A 200 12.20 -13.17 1.54
N GLY A 201 13.28 -13.77 1.08
CA GLY A 201 14.57 -13.10 0.91
C GLY A 201 15.44 -13.11 2.16
N SER A 202 16.56 -12.39 2.09
CA SER A 202 17.50 -12.20 3.20
C SER A 202 16.89 -11.30 4.30
N ILE A 203 17.52 -11.25 5.49
CA ILE A 203 17.09 -10.28 6.54
C ILE A 203 17.13 -8.85 6.01
N SER A 204 18.11 -8.50 5.21
CA SER A 204 18.17 -7.16 4.59
C SER A 204 16.96 -6.90 3.71
N ASP A 205 16.49 -7.91 2.96
CA ASP A 205 15.27 -7.80 2.14
C ASP A 205 14.02 -7.63 3.01
N VAL A 206 13.94 -8.36 4.13
CA VAL A 206 12.83 -8.28 5.09
C VAL A 206 12.81 -6.93 5.80
N ILE A 207 13.97 -6.40 6.22
CA ILE A 207 14.05 -5.08 6.86
C ILE A 207 13.68 -3.97 5.88
N ALA A 208 14.17 -4.05 4.64
CA ALA A 208 13.79 -3.10 3.60
C ALA A 208 12.28 -3.17 3.31
N ASP A 209 11.73 -4.38 3.24
CA ASP A 209 10.30 -4.63 3.05
C ASP A 209 9.45 -3.99 4.18
N LEU A 210 9.88 -4.17 5.43
CA LEU A 210 9.23 -3.54 6.58
C LEU A 210 9.29 -2.01 6.50
N GLY A 211 10.44 -1.43 6.17
CA GLY A 211 10.61 0.01 6.03
C GLY A 211 9.69 0.59 4.96
N ASP A 212 9.62 -0.04 3.79
CA ASP A 212 8.76 0.38 2.70
C ASP A 212 7.27 0.27 3.05
N ARG A 213 6.87 -0.83 3.72
CA ARG A 213 5.50 -1.02 4.21
C ARG A 213 5.10 0.08 5.18
N PHE A 214 5.95 0.38 6.15
CA PHE A 214 5.69 1.44 7.11
C PHE A 214 5.58 2.80 6.42
N GLY A 215 6.50 3.13 5.52
CA GLY A 215 6.47 4.38 4.78
C GLY A 215 5.18 4.55 3.99
N GLY A 216 4.84 3.57 3.15
CA GLY A 216 3.65 3.63 2.30
C GLY A 216 2.34 3.63 3.09
N GLN A 217 2.25 2.80 4.13
CA GLN A 217 1.04 2.73 4.96
C GLN A 217 0.85 4.00 5.81
N SER A 218 1.94 4.57 6.31
CA SER A 218 1.90 5.80 7.08
C SER A 218 1.46 6.99 6.23
N GLU A 219 2.04 7.18 5.05
CA GLU A 219 1.62 8.21 4.12
C GLU A 219 0.13 8.09 3.77
N GLN A 220 -0.31 6.89 3.45
CA GLN A 220 -1.72 6.64 3.14
C GLN A 220 -2.64 6.92 4.33
N MET A 221 -2.16 6.70 5.55
CA MET A 221 -2.92 6.98 6.77
C MET A 221 -3.07 8.48 7.00
N VAL A 222 -2.00 9.27 6.88
CA VAL A 222 -2.05 10.74 6.94
C VAL A 222 -3.08 11.28 5.95
N ASN A 223 -2.99 10.82 4.70
CA ASN A 223 -3.92 11.20 3.66
C ASN A 223 -5.36 10.83 4.01
N SER A 224 -5.58 9.62 4.56
CA SER A 224 -6.93 9.16 4.95
C SER A 224 -7.54 9.99 6.07
N ILE A 225 -6.74 10.46 7.03
CA ILE A 225 -7.21 11.36 8.10
C ILE A 225 -7.66 12.70 7.51
N GLY A 226 -6.85 13.30 6.63
CA GLY A 226 -7.20 14.54 5.93
C GLY A 226 -8.50 14.40 5.15
N TRP A 227 -8.64 13.35 4.35
CA TRP A 227 -9.85 13.09 3.57
C TRP A 227 -11.07 12.74 4.43
N SER A 228 -10.89 12.12 5.59
CA SER A 228 -11.97 11.89 6.54
C SER A 228 -12.49 13.21 7.12
N LYS A 229 -11.58 14.16 7.37
CA LYS A 229 -11.92 15.52 7.77
C LYS A 229 -12.72 16.24 6.67
N ASP A 230 -12.29 16.15 5.41
CA ASP A 230 -13.02 16.74 4.27
C ASP A 230 -14.45 16.19 4.15
N ILE A 231 -14.61 14.86 4.30
CA ILE A 231 -15.96 14.25 4.31
C ILE A 231 -16.79 14.80 5.45
N PHE A 232 -16.20 14.92 6.63
CA PHE A 232 -16.87 15.46 7.81
C PHE A 232 -17.32 16.91 7.60
N GLU A 233 -16.44 17.78 7.06
CA GLU A 233 -16.79 19.17 6.76
C GLU A 233 -17.94 19.27 5.76
N LEU A 234 -17.96 18.43 4.72
CA LEU A 234 -19.05 18.36 3.76
C LEU A 234 -20.37 17.90 4.40
N GLN A 235 -20.33 16.96 5.34
CA GLN A 235 -21.51 16.51 6.06
C GLN A 235 -22.01 17.55 7.05
N MET A 236 -21.10 18.29 7.70
CA MET A 236 -21.45 19.40 8.57
C MET A 236 -22.19 20.53 7.85
N GLN A 237 -21.99 20.69 6.53
CA GLN A 237 -22.77 21.63 5.72
C GLN A 237 -24.24 21.18 5.56
N GLN A 238 -24.53 19.89 5.74
CA GLN A 238 -25.87 19.32 5.63
C GLN A 238 -26.61 19.19 6.97
N ASP A 239 -25.90 18.99 8.10
CA ASP A 239 -26.49 18.61 9.38
C ASP A 239 -25.90 19.27 10.61
N SER A 240 -26.76 19.50 11.61
CA SER A 240 -26.46 20.14 12.91
C SER A 240 -25.79 19.22 13.96
N VAL A 241 -25.06 18.17 13.58
CA VAL A 241 -24.53 17.13 14.52
C VAL A 241 -23.08 17.43 14.97
N ARG A 242 -22.85 18.63 15.48
CA ARG A 242 -21.50 19.20 15.71
C ARG A 242 -20.64 18.55 16.80
N ASN A 243 -21.17 17.97 17.84
CA ASN A 243 -20.42 17.74 19.09
C ASN A 243 -19.90 16.30 19.34
N ARG A 244 -20.32 15.29 18.59
CA ARG A 244 -19.88 13.91 18.80
C ARG A 244 -18.66 13.52 17.94
N LEU A 245 -18.59 14.05 16.74
CA LEU A 245 -17.57 13.70 15.74
C LEU A 245 -16.21 14.35 16.01
N THR A 246 -16.15 15.53 16.64
CA THR A 246 -14.87 16.17 17.01
C THR A 246 -14.04 15.28 17.93
N ARG A 247 -14.67 14.60 18.90
CA ARG A 247 -13.98 13.71 19.85
C ARG A 247 -13.37 12.46 19.19
N GLN A 248 -13.95 11.97 18.11
CA GLN A 248 -13.45 10.81 17.37
C GLN A 248 -12.28 11.17 16.44
N LEU A 249 -12.29 12.39 15.86
CA LEU A 249 -11.14 12.90 15.10
C LEU A 249 -9.92 13.08 16.01
N ASP A 250 -10.10 13.64 17.22
CA ASP A 250 -9.03 13.78 18.22
C ASP A 250 -8.44 12.41 18.63
N SER A 251 -9.25 11.36 18.61
CA SER A 251 -8.79 10.00 18.90
C SER A 251 -7.98 9.40 17.77
N LEU A 252 -8.37 9.65 16.51
CA LEU A 252 -7.62 9.23 15.32
C LEU A 252 -6.26 9.93 15.27
N GLU A 253 -6.22 11.23 15.54
CA GLU A 253 -4.99 12.03 15.58
C GLU A 253 -4.02 11.52 16.64
N ARG A 254 -4.49 11.21 17.85
CA ARG A 254 -3.64 10.63 18.92
C ARG A 254 -3.09 9.23 18.57
N ASN A 255 -3.85 8.39 17.90
CA ASN A 255 -3.36 7.08 17.48
C ASN A 255 -2.33 7.19 16.36
N PHE A 256 -2.49 8.19 15.49
CA PHE A 256 -1.50 8.52 14.47
C PHE A 256 -0.16 8.93 15.09
N ASP A 257 -0.14 9.83 16.08
CA ASP A 257 1.08 10.25 16.78
C ASP A 257 1.83 9.05 17.38
N ARG A 258 1.13 8.05 17.88
CA ARG A 258 1.74 6.82 18.41
C ARG A 258 2.42 5.99 17.31
N ILE A 259 1.85 5.92 16.10
CA ILE A 259 2.45 5.22 14.97
C ILE A 259 3.68 5.98 14.47
N VAL A 260 3.61 7.30 14.34
CA VAL A 260 4.76 8.14 13.99
C VAL A 260 5.91 7.93 14.97
N THR A 261 5.62 7.89 16.27
CA THR A 261 6.64 7.63 17.30
C THR A 261 7.33 6.26 17.12
N VAL A 262 6.58 5.20 16.79
CA VAL A 262 7.17 3.89 16.50
C VAL A 262 8.06 3.95 15.26
N MET A 263 7.64 4.68 14.22
CA MET A 263 8.40 4.84 12.97
C MET A 263 9.72 5.59 13.16
N GLU A 264 9.75 6.62 14.02
CA GLU A 264 10.98 7.37 14.33
C GLU A 264 12.05 6.50 14.99
N HIS A 265 11.64 5.39 15.63
CA HIS A 265 12.56 4.45 16.30
C HIS A 265 13.00 3.30 15.37
N LEU A 266 12.39 3.10 14.20
CA LEU A 266 12.76 2.04 13.26
C LEU A 266 14.23 2.06 12.81
N PRO A 267 14.85 3.23 12.50
CA PRO A 267 16.28 3.26 12.14
C PRO A 267 17.18 2.80 13.28
N GLN A 268 16.82 3.08 14.53
CA GLN A 268 17.57 2.64 15.70
C GLN A 268 17.43 1.13 15.93
N ILE A 269 16.26 0.58 15.66
CA ILE A 269 16.00 -0.87 15.69
C ILE A 269 16.81 -1.57 14.62
N ALA A 270 16.84 -1.04 13.40
CA ALA A 270 17.64 -1.58 12.28
C ALA A 270 19.16 -1.58 12.60
N ASP A 271 19.67 -0.54 13.25
CA ASP A 271 21.08 -0.44 13.68
C ASP A 271 21.39 -1.42 14.83
N TYR A 272 20.46 -1.63 15.73
CA TYR A 272 20.58 -2.62 16.82
C TYR A 272 20.56 -4.06 16.28
N MET A 273 19.72 -4.32 15.27
CA MET A 273 19.61 -5.62 14.59
C MET A 273 20.88 -6.00 13.83
N GLY A 274 21.62 -5.03 13.30
CA GLY A 274 22.93 -5.28 12.68
C GLY A 274 24.01 -5.76 13.64
N LYS A 275 23.79 -5.69 14.94
CA LYS A 275 24.76 -6.01 16.00
C LYS A 275 24.43 -7.25 16.84
N SER A 276 23.22 -7.79 16.76
CA SER A 276 22.78 -8.92 17.60
C SER A 276 21.97 -9.94 16.81
N LEU A 277 22.45 -11.19 16.75
CA LEU A 277 22.01 -12.22 15.81
C LEU A 277 20.96 -13.19 16.38
N ASN A 278 20.02 -13.53 15.57
CA ASN A 278 19.24 -14.73 15.26
C ASN A 278 17.88 -14.95 15.95
N THR A 279 17.70 -14.96 17.25
CA THR A 279 16.42 -15.36 17.85
C THR A 279 15.63 -14.17 18.37
N GLU A 280 16.34 -13.19 18.92
CA GLU A 280 15.74 -11.97 19.47
C GLU A 280 15.21 -11.04 18.38
N VAL A 281 15.86 -11.04 17.21
CA VAL A 281 15.48 -10.26 16.04
C VAL A 281 14.18 -10.78 15.43
N ALA A 282 14.02 -12.09 15.28
CA ALA A 282 12.77 -12.67 14.78
C ALA A 282 11.59 -12.37 15.72
N ALA A 283 11.80 -12.51 17.04
CA ALA A 283 10.79 -12.18 18.04
C ALA A 283 10.45 -10.67 18.07
N LEU A 284 11.44 -9.81 17.84
CA LEU A 284 11.23 -8.36 17.77
C LEU A 284 10.46 -7.98 16.49
N ILE A 285 10.77 -8.58 15.35
CA ILE A 285 10.03 -8.40 14.08
C ILE A 285 8.58 -8.85 14.25
N GLU A 286 8.35 -10.00 14.87
CA GLU A 286 7.02 -10.52 15.14
C GLU A 286 6.23 -9.60 16.09
N THR A 287 6.89 -9.10 17.12
CA THR A 287 6.30 -8.15 18.08
C THR A 287 5.96 -6.81 17.42
N LEU A 288 6.85 -6.29 16.57
CA LEU A 288 6.62 -5.06 15.82
C LEU A 288 5.51 -5.21 14.79
N ASN A 289 5.50 -6.31 14.01
CA ASN A 289 4.43 -6.61 13.09
C ASN A 289 3.09 -6.70 13.82
N GLY A 290 3.03 -7.42 14.93
CA GLY A 290 1.83 -7.51 15.75
C GLY A 290 1.37 -6.16 16.33
N ALA A 291 2.29 -5.31 16.79
CA ALA A 291 1.96 -3.98 17.29
C ALA A 291 1.43 -3.07 16.17
N VAL A 292 2.00 -3.14 14.99
CA VAL A 292 1.58 -2.40 13.80
C VAL A 292 0.24 -2.88 13.30
N ASP A 293 0.07 -4.18 13.12
CA ASP A 293 -1.20 -4.77 12.66
C ASP A 293 -2.33 -4.45 13.63
N ASN A 294 -2.08 -4.49 14.94
CA ASN A 294 -3.04 -4.09 15.96
C ASN A 294 -3.37 -2.60 15.90
N ALA A 295 -2.37 -1.72 15.72
CA ALA A 295 -2.60 -0.29 15.61
C ALA A 295 -3.41 0.05 14.33
N PHE A 296 -3.14 -0.62 13.20
CA PHE A 296 -3.94 -0.48 11.99
C PHE A 296 -5.34 -1.05 12.14
N ALA A 297 -5.50 -2.21 12.80
CA ALA A 297 -6.81 -2.80 13.07
C ALA A 297 -7.66 -1.90 13.99
N ASP A 298 -7.05 -1.24 14.96
CA ASP A 298 -7.74 -0.29 15.85
C ASP A 298 -8.19 0.96 15.10
N LEU A 299 -7.33 1.50 14.25
CA LEU A 299 -7.67 2.62 13.36
C LEU A 299 -8.78 2.25 12.38
N ASP A 300 -8.76 1.05 11.82
CA ASP A 300 -9.80 0.55 10.94
C ASP A 300 -11.13 0.38 11.66
N ARG A 301 -11.10 -0.12 12.90
CA ARG A 301 -12.30 -0.24 13.74
C ARG A 301 -12.89 1.13 14.02
N GLN A 302 -12.07 2.08 14.49
CA GLN A 302 -12.52 3.46 14.75
C GLN A 302 -13.05 4.14 13.49
N ARG A 303 -12.45 3.89 12.35
CA ARG A 303 -12.92 4.39 11.06
C ARG A 303 -14.24 3.74 10.64
N ALA A 304 -14.40 2.43 10.85
CA ALA A 304 -15.64 1.71 10.55
C ALA A 304 -16.78 2.19 11.47
N GLU A 305 -16.49 2.45 12.74
CA GLU A 305 -17.43 3.06 13.68
C GLU A 305 -17.84 4.46 13.25
N LEU A 306 -16.89 5.32 12.84
CA LEU A 306 -17.17 6.63 12.26
C LEU A 306 -18.07 6.51 11.03
N GLN A 307 -17.79 5.59 10.13
CA GLN A 307 -18.61 5.34 8.94
C GLN A 307 -19.99 4.79 9.31
N GLY A 308 -20.09 3.95 10.33
CA GLY A 308 -21.34 3.43 10.88
C GLY A 308 -22.23 4.53 11.44
N TYR A 309 -21.68 5.43 12.26
CA TYR A 309 -22.40 6.59 12.80
C TYR A 309 -22.90 7.53 11.71
N ILE A 310 -22.08 7.74 10.66
CA ILE A 310 -22.43 8.53 9.49
C ILE A 310 -23.60 7.90 8.73
N SER A 311 -23.61 6.56 8.57
CA SER A 311 -24.66 5.81 7.89
C SER A 311 -25.99 5.83 8.67
N VAL A 312 -25.94 5.67 9.99
CA VAL A 312 -27.12 5.67 10.87
C VAL A 312 -27.78 7.07 10.94
N SER A 313 -26.97 8.14 10.96
CA SER A 313 -27.51 9.51 10.86
C SER A 313 -28.27 9.73 9.56
N TYR A 314 -27.82 9.14 8.46
CA TYR A 314 -28.48 9.29 7.15
C TYR A 314 -29.81 8.55 7.07
N THR A 315 -29.94 7.40 7.73
CA THR A 315 -31.19 6.63 7.78
C THR A 315 -32.24 7.30 8.71
N HIS A 316 -31.83 7.90 9.81
CA HIS A 316 -32.71 8.60 10.71
C HIS A 316 -33.32 9.89 10.10
N LEU A 317 -32.54 10.62 9.30
CA LEU A 317 -33.03 11.84 8.62
C LEU A 317 -34.05 11.51 7.53
N ARG A 318 -33.87 10.42 6.80
CA ARG A 318 -34.80 9.98 5.76
C ARG A 318 -36.14 9.50 6.33
N ALA A 319 -36.18 9.07 7.59
CA ALA A 319 -37.38 8.63 8.29
C ALA A 319 -38.21 9.80 8.85
N HIS A 320 -37.65 11.02 8.91
CA HIS A 320 -38.36 12.22 9.36
C HIS A 320 -38.88 13.09 8.20
N GLU A 321 -38.55 12.75 6.95
CA GLU A 321 -39.05 13.45 5.75
C GLU A 321 -40.24 12.73 5.05
N THR A 322 -40.70 11.61 5.61
CA THR A 322 -41.95 10.90 5.22
C THR A 322 -42.99 11.02 6.29
#